data_c85853f15e089dbde53beb83b4ec944b
#
_entry.id   c85853f15e089dbde53beb83b4ec944b
#
_cell.length_a   1.000
_cell.length_b   1.000
_cell.length_c   1.000
_cell.angle_alpha   90.00
_cell.angle_beta   90.00
_cell.angle_gamma   90.00
#
_symmetry.space_group_name_H-M   'P 1'
#
loop_
_entity.id
_entity.type
_entity.pdbx_description
1 polymer ?
#
loop_
_entity_poly.entity_id
_entity_poly.type
_entity_poly.pdbx_seq_one_letter_code
_entity_poly.pdbx_strand_id
1 'polypeptide(L)'
;MDITTTQFKRCDVIKAAGRVDSSTAPGLEEAMNAIIESGRFKIVFDMSEVNFMSSKGWWVLIETQKKCKRYKRGEIVLVAVREEIRSSLDMVGMGSYFRIFDDVTSAVGSF
;
A
#
# COMPACT_ATOMS: atom_id res chain seq x y z
N MET A 1 -4.53 -2.30 14.72
CA MET A 1 -3.75 -2.58 13.50
C MET A 1 -2.28 -2.37 13.77
N ASP A 2 -1.46 -3.33 13.41
CA ASP A 2 -0.02 -3.24 13.56
C ASP A 2 0.62 -2.88 12.22
N ILE A 3 1.52 -1.92 12.22
CA ILE A 3 2.25 -1.50 11.02
C ILE A 3 3.74 -1.64 11.27
N THR A 4 4.43 -2.31 10.36
CA THR A 4 5.89 -2.40 10.37
C THR A 4 6.43 -1.90 9.04
N THR A 5 7.58 -1.23 9.10
CA THR A 5 8.24 -0.68 7.90
C THR A 5 9.66 -1.20 7.85
N THR A 6 10.06 -1.71 6.69
CA THR A 6 11.42 -2.18 6.43
C THR A 6 11.97 -1.43 5.23
N GLN A 7 13.13 -0.80 5.40
CA GLN A 7 13.77 -0.08 4.31
C GLN A 7 14.75 -0.99 3.58
N PHE A 8 14.58 -1.09 2.26
CA PHE A 8 15.52 -1.73 1.36
C PHE A 8 16.24 -0.66 0.54
N LYS A 9 17.24 -1.07 -0.21
CA LYS A 9 18.04 -0.12 -1.00
C LYS A 9 17.18 0.68 -2.00
N ARG A 10 16.23 0.00 -2.68
CA ARG A 10 15.44 0.59 -3.76
C ARG A 10 14.00 0.88 -3.41
N CYS A 11 13.50 0.36 -2.30
CA CYS A 11 12.10 0.53 -1.92
C CYS A 11 11.91 0.35 -0.42
N ASP A 12 10.72 0.72 0.05
CA ASP A 12 10.32 0.49 1.43
C ASP A 12 9.16 -0.49 1.44
N VAL A 13 9.18 -1.44 2.36
CA VAL A 13 8.08 -2.38 2.56
C VAL A 13 7.30 -1.97 3.81
N ILE A 14 6.00 -1.72 3.64
CA ILE A 14 5.09 -1.51 4.76
C ILE A 14 4.22 -2.75 4.86
N LYS A 15 4.14 -3.33 6.05
CA LYS A 15 3.24 -4.44 6.35
C LYS A 15 2.23 -3.99 7.38
N ALA A 16 0.96 -4.19 7.08
CA ALA A 16 -0.13 -3.94 8.03
C ALA A 16 -0.77 -5.27 8.41
N ALA A 17 -1.20 -5.39 9.65
CA ALA A 17 -1.93 -6.56 10.13
C ALA A 17 -3.21 -6.11 10.82
N GLY A 18 -4.33 -6.74 10.46
CA GLY A 18 -5.63 -6.47 11.05
C GLY A 18 -6.57 -5.71 10.14
N ARG A 19 -7.44 -4.88 10.74
CA ARG A 19 -8.45 -4.13 10.00
C ARG A 19 -7.95 -2.75 9.62
N VAL A 20 -8.17 -2.37 8.37
CA VAL A 20 -7.93 -1.00 7.93
C VAL A 20 -9.30 -0.34 7.74
N ASP A 21 -9.70 0.48 8.68
CA ASP A 21 -10.98 1.19 8.70
C ASP A 21 -10.76 2.68 9.02
N SER A 22 -11.82 3.42 9.25
CA SER A 22 -11.72 4.87 9.50
C SER A 22 -10.93 5.21 10.75
N SER A 23 -10.84 4.30 11.72
CA SER A 23 -10.08 4.55 12.96
C SER A 23 -8.59 4.21 12.81
N THR A 24 -8.24 3.28 11.91
CA THR A 24 -6.85 2.83 11.72
C THR A 24 -6.19 3.43 10.48
N ALA A 25 -6.98 3.88 9.50
CA ALA A 25 -6.44 4.47 8.28
C ALA A 25 -5.51 5.67 8.52
N PRO A 26 -5.75 6.56 9.50
CA PRO A 26 -4.81 7.66 9.77
C PRO A 26 -3.39 7.18 10.12
N GLY A 27 -3.26 6.07 10.83
CA GLY A 27 -1.94 5.49 11.14
C GLY A 27 -1.23 4.98 9.89
N LEU A 28 -1.97 4.39 8.97
CA LEU A 28 -1.42 3.95 7.68
C LEU A 28 -0.99 5.16 6.85
N GLU A 29 -1.81 6.19 6.79
CA GLU A 29 -1.49 7.43 6.08
C GLU A 29 -0.21 8.06 6.61
N GLU A 30 -0.07 8.12 7.94
CA GLU A 30 1.12 8.66 8.58
C GLU A 30 2.37 7.88 8.20
N ALA A 31 2.30 6.54 8.20
CA ALA A 31 3.42 5.69 7.81
C ALA A 31 3.82 5.89 6.34
N MET A 32 2.84 6.00 5.45
CA MET A 32 3.08 6.27 4.03
C MET A 32 3.70 7.65 3.82
N ASN A 33 3.17 8.66 4.47
CA ASN A 33 3.68 10.02 4.35
C ASN A 33 5.10 10.16 4.88
N ALA A 34 5.45 9.44 5.95
CA ALA A 34 6.81 9.46 6.49
C ALA A 34 7.83 9.00 5.43
N ILE A 35 7.49 7.97 4.65
CA ILE A 35 8.35 7.50 3.57
C ILE A 35 8.48 8.55 2.47
N ILE A 36 7.37 9.12 2.03
CA ILE A 36 7.36 10.14 0.98
C ILE A 36 8.13 11.38 1.41
N GLU A 37 7.97 11.84 2.64
CA GLU A 37 8.67 12.99 3.18
C GLU A 37 10.19 12.76 3.28
N SER A 38 10.61 11.51 3.38
CA SER A 38 12.03 11.16 3.34
C SER A 38 12.61 11.16 1.93
N GLY A 39 11.80 11.41 0.91
CA GLY A 39 12.22 11.44 -0.50
C GLY A 39 12.18 10.09 -1.20
N ARG A 40 11.49 9.12 -0.64
CA ARG A 40 11.37 7.77 -1.20
C ARG A 40 9.96 7.54 -1.70
N PHE A 41 9.83 7.01 -2.91
CA PHE A 41 8.53 6.92 -3.60
C PHE A 41 8.23 5.53 -4.14
N LYS A 42 9.05 4.52 -3.82
CA LYS A 42 8.84 3.14 -4.24
C LYS A 42 8.43 2.34 -3.01
N ILE A 43 7.15 1.98 -2.94
CA ILE A 43 6.55 1.39 -1.74
C ILE A 43 5.93 0.05 -2.08
N VAL A 44 6.26 -0.96 -1.30
CA VAL A 44 5.61 -2.27 -1.33
C VAL A 44 4.69 -2.34 -0.13
N PHE A 45 3.39 -2.49 -0.35
CA PHE A 45 2.42 -2.64 0.74
C PHE A 45 2.00 -4.10 0.86
N ASP A 46 2.51 -4.76 1.90
CA ASP A 46 2.20 -6.15 2.18
C ASP A 46 0.86 -6.24 2.93
N MET A 47 -0.14 -6.77 2.25
CA MET A 47 -1.50 -6.93 2.76
C MET A 47 -1.83 -8.36 3.18
N SER A 48 -0.83 -9.23 3.31
CA SER A 48 -1.04 -10.64 3.62
C SER A 48 -1.80 -10.87 4.93
N GLU A 49 -1.67 -9.97 5.89
CA GLU A 49 -2.35 -10.06 7.19
C GLU A 49 -3.46 -9.02 7.37
N VAL A 50 -3.83 -8.30 6.29
CA VAL A 50 -4.99 -7.40 6.31
C VAL A 50 -6.24 -8.25 6.10
N ASN A 51 -7.17 -8.17 7.05
CA ASN A 51 -8.41 -8.96 7.01
C ASN A 51 -9.65 -8.13 6.64
N PHE A 52 -9.52 -6.82 6.57
CA PHE A 52 -10.59 -5.91 6.17
C PHE A 52 -10.00 -4.61 5.66
N MET A 53 -10.55 -4.08 4.59
CA MET A 53 -10.12 -2.82 3.99
C MET A 53 -11.35 -1.97 3.68
N SER A 54 -11.49 -0.85 4.38
CA SER A 54 -12.59 0.09 4.15
C SER A 54 -12.29 1.00 2.95
N SER A 55 -13.31 1.71 2.48
CA SER A 55 -13.12 2.72 1.44
C SER A 55 -12.14 3.80 1.88
N LYS A 56 -12.12 4.14 3.18
CA LYS A 56 -11.15 5.10 3.72
C LYS A 56 -9.72 4.59 3.59
N GLY A 57 -9.51 3.29 3.82
CA GLY A 57 -8.20 2.67 3.62
C GLY A 57 -7.75 2.74 2.17
N TRP A 58 -8.63 2.39 1.23
CA TRP A 58 -8.32 2.51 -0.19
C TRP A 58 -8.02 3.95 -0.58
N TRP A 59 -8.75 4.90 0.00
CA TRP A 59 -8.53 6.32 -0.27
C TRP A 59 -7.12 6.75 0.11
N VAL A 60 -6.61 6.30 1.26
CA VAL A 60 -5.24 6.56 1.69
C VAL A 60 -4.23 6.05 0.66
N LEU A 61 -4.40 4.81 0.19
CA LEU A 61 -3.51 4.21 -0.80
C LEU A 61 -3.58 4.94 -2.15
N ILE A 62 -4.78 5.31 -2.57
CA ILE A 62 -4.99 6.03 -3.83
C ILE A 62 -4.30 7.39 -3.80
N GLU A 63 -4.48 8.15 -2.72
CA GLU A 63 -3.84 9.46 -2.57
C GLU A 63 -2.32 9.35 -2.50
N THR A 64 -1.81 8.32 -1.81
CA THR A 64 -0.37 8.08 -1.75
C THR A 64 0.18 7.69 -3.13
N GLN A 65 -0.55 6.85 -3.87
CA GLN A 65 -0.18 6.46 -5.23
C GLN A 65 -0.07 7.67 -6.14
N LYS A 66 -1.02 8.60 -6.04
CA LYS A 66 -0.97 9.84 -6.81
C LYS A 66 0.30 10.63 -6.51
N LYS A 67 0.69 10.72 -5.25
CA LYS A 67 1.92 11.42 -4.86
C LYS A 67 3.15 10.74 -5.44
N CYS A 68 3.22 9.42 -5.38
CA CYS A 68 4.35 8.66 -5.92
C CYS A 68 4.49 8.87 -7.43
N LYS A 69 3.39 8.76 -8.15
CA LYS A 69 3.38 8.89 -9.62
C LYS A 69 3.55 10.32 -10.10
N ARG A 70 3.04 11.29 -9.33
CA ARG A 70 3.14 12.71 -9.67
C ARG A 70 4.57 13.17 -9.88
N TYR A 71 5.48 12.67 -9.06
CA TYR A 71 6.89 13.02 -9.16
C TYR A 71 7.65 12.11 -10.11
N LYS A 72 6.97 11.14 -10.76
CA LYS A 72 7.56 10.16 -11.66
C LYS A 72 8.71 9.37 -11.02
N ARG A 73 8.66 9.18 -9.70
CA ARG A 73 9.74 8.58 -8.93
C ARG A 73 9.43 7.18 -8.43
N GLY A 74 8.19 6.74 -8.56
CA GLY A 74 7.84 5.41 -8.12
C GLY A 74 6.35 5.14 -8.13
N GLU A 75 5.97 4.20 -7.34
CA GLU A 75 4.58 3.77 -7.18
C GLU A 75 4.44 2.92 -5.92
N ILE A 76 3.21 2.71 -5.50
CA ILE A 76 2.87 1.70 -4.52
C ILE A 76 2.48 0.44 -5.29
N VAL A 77 3.04 -0.71 -4.91
CA VAL A 77 2.57 -2.01 -5.37
C VAL A 77 1.99 -2.76 -4.18
N LEU A 78 1.01 -3.63 -4.43
CA LEU A 78 0.32 -4.38 -3.39
C LEU A 78 0.77 -5.83 -3.42
N VAL A 79 0.79 -6.47 -2.24
CA VAL A 79 1.21 -7.86 -2.10
C VAL A 79 0.14 -8.65 -1.35
N ALA A 80 -0.17 -9.84 -1.87
CA ALA A 80 -1.03 -10.83 -1.23
C ALA A 80 -2.40 -10.28 -0.85
N VAL A 81 -3.04 -9.56 -1.75
CA VAL A 81 -4.38 -9.01 -1.54
C VAL A 81 -5.40 -10.15 -1.60
N ARG A 82 -6.13 -10.34 -0.52
CA ARG A 82 -7.18 -11.36 -0.46
C ARG A 82 -8.29 -11.04 -1.47
N GLU A 83 -8.92 -12.06 -2.03
CA GLU A 83 -9.91 -11.88 -3.09
C GLU A 83 -11.06 -10.97 -2.68
N GLU A 84 -11.60 -11.13 -1.48
CA GLU A 84 -12.69 -10.30 -0.97
C GLU A 84 -12.27 -8.83 -0.80
N ILE A 85 -11.00 -8.59 -0.50
CA ILE A 85 -10.46 -7.23 -0.39
C ILE A 85 -10.22 -6.65 -1.78
N ARG A 86 -9.72 -7.46 -2.70
CA ARG A 86 -9.52 -7.04 -4.09
C ARG A 86 -10.84 -6.65 -4.75
N SER A 87 -11.91 -7.39 -4.45
CA SER A 87 -13.25 -7.06 -4.95
C SER A 87 -13.70 -5.68 -4.51
N SER A 88 -13.36 -5.25 -3.29
CA SER A 88 -13.72 -3.91 -2.81
C SER A 88 -12.96 -2.82 -3.58
N LEU A 89 -11.74 -3.09 -4.01
CA LEU A 89 -10.99 -2.16 -4.86
C LEU A 89 -11.64 -2.04 -6.24
N ASP A 90 -12.08 -3.16 -6.81
CA ASP A 90 -12.79 -3.17 -8.09
C ASP A 90 -14.09 -2.37 -8.01
N MET A 91 -14.80 -2.45 -6.88
CA MET A 91 -16.05 -1.72 -6.68
C MET A 91 -15.87 -0.20 -6.68
N VAL A 92 -14.72 0.29 -6.25
CA VAL A 92 -14.44 1.73 -6.34
C VAL A 92 -13.81 2.13 -7.68
N GLY A 93 -13.74 1.20 -8.64
CA GLY A 93 -13.26 1.47 -9.99
C GLY A 93 -11.74 1.59 -10.13
N MET A 94 -10.98 1.10 -9.17
CA MET A 94 -9.53 1.27 -9.12
C MET A 94 -8.76 -0.06 -9.22
N GLY A 95 -9.41 -1.11 -9.74
CA GLY A 95 -8.81 -2.45 -9.81
C GLY A 95 -7.51 -2.53 -10.57
N SER A 96 -7.31 -1.68 -11.59
CA SER A 96 -6.08 -1.63 -12.38
C SER A 96 -5.10 -0.54 -11.94
N TYR A 97 -5.41 0.19 -10.88
CA TYR A 97 -4.59 1.32 -10.45
C TYR A 97 -3.31 0.90 -9.74
N PHE A 98 -3.26 -0.33 -9.24
CA PHE A 98 -2.10 -0.87 -8.54
C PHE A 98 -1.65 -2.17 -9.19
N ARG A 99 -0.32 -2.37 -9.31
CA ARG A 99 0.21 -3.69 -9.63
C ARG A 99 0.11 -4.54 -8.36
N ILE A 100 -0.28 -5.79 -8.52
CA ILE A 100 -0.47 -6.72 -7.40
C ILE A 100 0.44 -7.92 -7.58
N PHE A 101 1.17 -8.27 -6.54
CA PHE A 101 2.09 -9.41 -6.51
C PHE A 101 1.63 -10.42 -5.48
N ASP A 102 2.03 -11.68 -5.66
CA ASP A 102 1.69 -12.75 -4.73
C ASP A 102 2.58 -12.74 -3.48
N ASP A 103 3.81 -12.27 -3.61
CA ASP A 103 4.77 -12.26 -2.51
C ASP A 103 5.65 -11.01 -2.52
N VAL A 104 6.25 -10.75 -1.35
CA VAL A 104 7.10 -9.57 -1.15
C VAL A 104 8.36 -9.61 -2.01
N THR A 105 8.96 -10.78 -2.18
CA THR A 105 10.19 -10.92 -2.95
C THR A 105 9.99 -10.46 -4.39
N SER A 106 8.91 -10.90 -5.03
CA SER A 106 8.58 -10.49 -6.41
C SER A 106 8.31 -9.01 -6.49
N ALA A 107 7.60 -8.45 -5.51
CA ALA A 107 7.27 -7.02 -5.48
C ALA A 107 8.54 -6.16 -5.33
N VAL A 108 9.42 -6.52 -4.41
CA VAL A 108 10.69 -5.81 -4.21
C VAL A 108 11.55 -5.92 -5.48
N GLY A 109 11.59 -7.09 -6.11
CA GLY A 109 12.34 -7.31 -7.33
C GLY A 109 11.83 -6.53 -8.53
N SER A 110 10.60 -5.99 -8.48
CA SER A 110 10.03 -5.20 -9.56
C SER A 110 10.57 -3.76 -9.62
N PHE A 111 11.24 -3.34 -8.59
CA PHE A 111 11.82 -1.99 -8.52
C PHE A 111 13.30 -1.91 -8.87
#